data_5dbb4bc02924c5c79117ef731896d01b
#
_entry.id   5dbb4bc02924c5c79117ef731896d01b
#
_cell.length_a   1.000
_cell.length_b   1.000
_cell.length_c   1.000
_cell.angle_alpha   90.00
_cell.angle_beta   90.00
_cell.angle_gamma   90.00
#
_symmetry.space_group_name_H-M   'P 1'
#
loop_
_entity.id
_entity.type
_entity.pdbx_description
1 polymer ?
#
loop_
_entity_poly.entity_id
_entity_poly.type
_entity_poly.pdbx_seq_one_letter_code
_entity_poly.pdbx_strand_id
1 'polypeptide(L)'
;MKHTIDDIKTVNPEFRILHNRIGLFNSHFQNFKQFGIPKAQLILTDIPYNIGKNAYGSNPSWYVGGDNKNGESELAGEEFFDTDKDFRPAEFMHFCSQMLRPEPKEAGKAPCMIVFCEFEQQFYLIELAKRYGLNHYINLVFRKNYSAQVLKANMRVVGNCEYGLILYRDKLPKFNCNGRMVFNCMEFPRELGMAKIHSTQKPLPLLRRLVELFTDPDDVVIDPCAGSGSTLIAAAGMGRKAYGFEIKKGFYSDACEAIKSNIQLDLFNESEQMK
;
A
#
# COMPACT_ATOMS: atom_id res chain seq x y z
N MET A 1 26.56 9.54 7.76
CA MET A 1 26.80 9.68 6.32
C MET A 1 25.44 9.67 5.63
N LYS A 2 25.17 10.65 4.78
CA LYS A 2 23.95 10.61 3.93
C LYS A 2 24.27 9.73 2.74
N HIS A 3 23.80 8.48 2.75
CA HIS A 3 23.88 7.66 1.57
C HIS A 3 22.98 8.28 0.49
N THR A 4 23.55 8.64 -0.63
CA THR A 4 22.79 9.07 -1.80
C THR A 4 22.24 7.84 -2.51
N ILE A 5 21.21 8.03 -3.35
CA ILE A 5 20.65 6.93 -4.15
C ILE A 5 21.75 6.28 -5.03
N ASP A 6 22.76 7.04 -5.41
CA ASP A 6 23.90 6.53 -6.19
C ASP A 6 24.81 5.61 -5.40
N ASP A 7 24.96 5.82 -4.09
CA ASP A 7 25.75 4.93 -3.20
C ASP A 7 25.09 3.53 -3.08
N ILE A 8 23.78 3.45 -3.26
CA ILE A 8 23.04 2.19 -3.16
C ILE A 8 23.19 1.34 -4.42
N LYS A 9 23.37 1.96 -5.60
CA LYS A 9 23.54 1.26 -6.91
C LYS A 9 24.72 0.30 -6.93
N THR A 10 25.77 0.57 -6.17
CA THR A 10 27.02 -0.20 -6.19
C THR A 10 26.97 -1.46 -5.32
N VAL A 11 25.95 -1.62 -4.47
CA VAL A 11 25.93 -2.63 -3.39
C VAL A 11 25.10 -3.87 -3.74
N ASN A 12 24.11 -3.77 -4.65
CA ASN A 12 23.23 -4.93 -4.92
C ASN A 12 22.68 -4.91 -6.36
N PRO A 13 22.96 -5.95 -7.19
CA PRO A 13 22.45 -6.06 -8.56
C PRO A 13 20.92 -6.24 -8.66
N GLU A 14 20.25 -6.61 -7.58
CA GLU A 14 18.79 -6.70 -7.51
C GLU A 14 18.11 -5.34 -7.29
N PHE A 15 18.90 -4.30 -7.04
CA PHE A 15 18.40 -2.96 -6.86
C PHE A 15 18.21 -2.26 -8.20
N ARG A 16 16.97 -1.84 -8.49
CA ARG A 16 16.66 -0.97 -9.63
C ARG A 16 16.18 0.38 -9.14
N ILE A 17 16.91 1.42 -9.52
CA ILE A 17 16.41 2.79 -9.45
C ILE A 17 15.64 3.04 -10.72
N LEU A 18 14.32 3.21 -10.55
CA LEU A 18 13.38 3.38 -11.67
C LEU A 18 12.98 4.84 -11.87
N HIS A 19 13.58 5.70 -11.23
CA HIS A 19 13.57 7.16 -11.25
C HIS A 19 14.44 7.60 -10.09
N ASN A 20 14.97 8.82 -10.11
CA ASN A 20 15.78 9.34 -9.01
C ASN A 20 15.08 9.39 -7.65
N ARG A 21 13.77 9.08 -7.60
CA ARG A 21 12.93 9.07 -6.38
C ARG A 21 12.40 7.69 -5.99
N ILE A 22 12.54 6.66 -6.83
CA ILE A 22 11.96 5.33 -6.57
C ILE A 22 13.04 4.27 -6.49
N GLY A 23 13.03 3.50 -5.40
CA GLY A 23 13.77 2.25 -5.23
C GLY A 23 12.82 1.08 -5.00
N LEU A 24 12.83 0.08 -5.88
CA LEU A 24 12.07 -1.16 -5.72
C LEU A 24 13.02 -2.35 -5.67
N PHE A 25 12.85 -3.21 -4.66
CA PHE A 25 13.74 -4.34 -4.38
C PHE A 25 13.01 -5.66 -4.58
N ASN A 26 13.55 -6.57 -5.38
CA ASN A 26 13.07 -7.95 -5.41
C ASN A 26 13.65 -8.72 -4.22
N SER A 27 13.11 -8.47 -3.04
CA SER A 27 13.59 -9.05 -1.78
C SER A 27 12.50 -9.00 -0.72
N HIS A 28 12.67 -9.81 0.31
CA HIS A 28 11.85 -9.70 1.51
C HIS A 28 12.24 -8.45 2.32
N PHE A 29 11.27 -7.73 2.89
CA PHE A 29 11.52 -6.52 3.68
C PHE A 29 12.44 -6.75 4.88
N GLN A 30 12.53 -7.95 5.42
CA GLN A 30 13.46 -8.31 6.50
C GLN A 30 14.93 -8.08 6.12
N ASN A 31 15.25 -8.10 4.85
CA ASN A 31 16.60 -7.85 4.33
C ASN A 31 16.96 -6.36 4.22
N PHE A 32 16.09 -5.47 4.71
CA PHE A 32 16.20 -4.01 4.54
C PHE A 32 17.56 -3.40 4.88
N LYS A 33 18.27 -4.00 5.84
CA LYS A 33 19.61 -3.51 6.26
C LYS A 33 20.64 -3.57 5.14
N GLN A 34 20.45 -4.46 4.16
CA GLN A 34 21.37 -4.63 3.03
C GLN A 34 21.24 -3.48 2.02
N PHE A 35 20.13 -2.76 2.03
CA PHE A 35 19.78 -1.77 1.02
C PHE A 35 20.05 -0.33 1.45
N GLY A 36 20.40 -0.08 2.70
CA GLY A 36 20.76 1.26 3.20
C GLY A 36 19.67 2.34 3.01
N ILE A 37 18.39 1.94 2.91
CA ILE A 37 17.30 2.88 2.67
C ILE A 37 17.05 3.80 3.87
N PRO A 38 16.66 5.06 3.63
CA PRO A 38 16.40 6.02 4.70
C PRO A 38 15.10 5.68 5.45
N LYS A 39 15.00 6.17 6.69
CA LYS A 39 13.78 6.02 7.50
C LYS A 39 12.63 6.85 6.94
N ALA A 40 11.42 6.31 7.05
CA ALA A 40 10.20 6.85 6.47
C ALA A 40 9.51 7.88 7.36
N GLN A 41 8.91 8.89 6.74
CA GLN A 41 7.85 9.70 7.31
C GLN A 41 6.53 8.93 7.31
N LEU A 42 6.28 8.17 6.24
CA LEU A 42 5.08 7.34 6.08
C LEU A 42 5.46 5.93 5.62
N ILE A 43 4.95 4.91 6.30
CA ILE A 43 4.85 3.57 5.76
C ILE A 43 3.40 3.40 5.28
N LEU A 44 3.21 3.12 4.00
CA LEU A 44 1.90 2.96 3.38
C LEU A 44 1.88 1.64 2.61
N THR A 45 1.09 0.70 3.06
CA THR A 45 1.16 -0.67 2.56
C THR A 45 -0.16 -1.42 2.62
N ASP A 46 -0.32 -2.35 1.72
CA ASP A 46 -1.41 -3.31 1.67
C ASP A 46 -0.85 -4.69 2.03
N ILE A 47 -1.14 -5.17 3.23
CA ILE A 47 -0.62 -6.46 3.69
C ILE A 47 -1.47 -7.62 3.15
N PRO A 48 -0.93 -8.84 3.07
CA PRO A 48 -1.70 -10.03 2.75
C PRO A 48 -2.89 -10.22 3.70
N TYR A 49 -4.10 -10.36 3.13
CA TYR A 49 -5.32 -10.50 3.93
C TYR A 49 -5.49 -11.90 4.50
N ASN A 50 -4.86 -12.89 3.90
CA ASN A 50 -4.88 -14.30 4.33
C ASN A 50 -6.31 -14.85 4.52
N ILE A 51 -7.22 -14.46 3.64
CA ILE A 51 -8.63 -14.88 3.66
C ILE A 51 -8.86 -16.22 2.94
N GLY A 52 -7.81 -16.80 2.37
CA GLY A 52 -7.81 -18.10 1.70
C GLY A 52 -8.81 -18.14 0.53
N LYS A 53 -9.44 -19.30 0.36
CA LYS A 53 -10.42 -19.55 -0.72
C LYS A 53 -11.70 -18.71 -0.63
N ASN A 54 -11.88 -17.93 0.42
CA ASN A 54 -13.01 -16.99 0.56
C ASN A 54 -12.74 -15.64 -0.12
N ALA A 55 -11.58 -15.48 -0.76
CA ALA A 55 -11.20 -14.26 -1.47
C ALA A 55 -12.22 -13.86 -2.54
N TYR A 56 -12.76 -14.84 -3.24
CA TYR A 56 -13.79 -14.66 -4.26
C TYR A 56 -15.08 -15.38 -3.86
N GLY A 57 -16.20 -14.72 -4.02
CA GLY A 57 -17.49 -15.36 -3.79
C GLY A 57 -17.75 -16.44 -4.83
N SER A 58 -18.25 -17.60 -4.39
CA SER A 58 -18.32 -18.81 -5.20
C SER A 58 -19.70 -19.47 -5.27
N ASN A 59 -20.76 -18.83 -4.82
CA ASN A 59 -22.09 -19.44 -4.87
C ASN A 59 -22.85 -19.02 -6.13
N PRO A 60 -23.12 -19.97 -7.10
CA PRO A 60 -23.77 -19.67 -8.36
C PRO A 60 -25.14 -18.99 -8.24
N SER A 61 -25.90 -19.28 -7.17
CA SER A 61 -27.23 -18.71 -6.95
C SER A 61 -27.25 -17.20 -6.71
N TRP A 62 -26.09 -16.58 -6.59
CA TRP A 62 -25.89 -15.18 -6.24
C TRP A 62 -25.50 -14.30 -7.42
N TYR A 63 -24.95 -14.90 -8.46
CA TYR A 63 -24.42 -14.21 -9.63
C TYR A 63 -25.37 -14.34 -10.80
N VAL A 64 -26.08 -13.28 -11.09
CA VAL A 64 -26.79 -13.14 -12.35
C VAL A 64 -25.87 -12.34 -13.27
N GLY A 65 -25.29 -13.00 -14.28
CA GLY A 65 -24.40 -12.37 -15.24
C GLY A 65 -22.91 -12.41 -14.89
N GLY A 66 -22.45 -13.44 -14.17
CA GLY A 66 -21.01 -13.70 -13.95
C GLY A 66 -20.31 -14.26 -15.18
N ASP A 67 -19.01 -14.50 -15.06
CA ASP A 67 -18.10 -14.85 -16.16
C ASP A 67 -18.33 -16.26 -16.71
N ASN A 68 -18.91 -17.17 -15.93
CA ASN A 68 -19.20 -18.53 -16.34
C ASN A 68 -20.71 -18.82 -16.47
N LYS A 69 -21.03 -20.04 -16.94
CA LYS A 69 -22.43 -20.47 -17.18
C LYS A 69 -23.34 -20.42 -15.95
N ASN A 70 -22.76 -20.52 -14.76
CA ASN A 70 -23.48 -20.53 -13.49
C ASN A 70 -23.57 -19.15 -12.85
N GLY A 71 -22.99 -18.11 -13.49
CA GLY A 71 -22.92 -16.77 -12.95
C GLY A 71 -21.84 -16.58 -11.86
N GLU A 72 -20.94 -17.53 -11.71
CA GLU A 72 -19.76 -17.42 -10.83
C GLU A 72 -18.62 -16.69 -11.55
N SER A 73 -17.72 -16.09 -10.77
CA SER A 73 -16.41 -15.70 -11.27
C SER A 73 -15.57 -16.92 -11.62
N GLU A 74 -14.77 -16.85 -12.69
CA GLU A 74 -13.76 -17.86 -12.99
C GLU A 74 -12.74 -18.05 -11.87
N LEU A 75 -12.59 -17.05 -11.00
CA LEU A 75 -11.72 -17.06 -9.82
C LEU A 75 -12.38 -17.65 -8.57
N ALA A 76 -13.63 -18.14 -8.67
CA ALA A 76 -14.34 -18.68 -7.52
C ALA A 76 -13.58 -19.88 -6.90
N GLY A 77 -13.32 -19.80 -5.60
CA GLY A 77 -12.56 -20.81 -4.89
C GLY A 77 -11.03 -20.71 -5.00
N GLU A 78 -10.52 -19.75 -5.76
CA GLU A 78 -9.09 -19.44 -5.82
C GLU A 78 -8.65 -18.57 -4.63
N GLU A 79 -7.39 -18.71 -4.26
CA GLU A 79 -6.73 -17.82 -3.28
C GLU A 79 -6.14 -16.61 -4.01
N PHE A 80 -6.05 -15.45 -3.36
CA PHE A 80 -5.41 -14.28 -3.98
C PHE A 80 -3.92 -14.54 -4.23
N PHE A 81 -3.25 -15.14 -3.25
CA PHE A 81 -1.81 -15.40 -3.32
C PHE A 81 -1.44 -16.63 -2.49
N ASP A 82 -0.54 -17.44 -3.03
CA ASP A 82 0.10 -18.57 -2.36
C ASP A 82 1.02 -18.14 -1.20
N THR A 83 1.53 -16.90 -1.23
CA THR A 83 2.43 -16.32 -0.21
C THR A 83 1.70 -15.72 1.00
N ASP A 84 0.38 -15.60 0.97
CA ASP A 84 -0.38 -15.00 2.08
C ASP A 84 -0.18 -15.77 3.40
N LYS A 85 -0.01 -17.08 3.33
CA LYS A 85 0.21 -17.95 4.49
C LYS A 85 1.57 -17.75 5.16
N ASP A 86 2.56 -17.24 4.44
CA ASP A 86 3.93 -17.04 4.92
C ASP A 86 4.15 -15.64 5.52
N PHE A 87 3.17 -14.74 5.37
CA PHE A 87 3.25 -13.41 5.94
C PHE A 87 3.21 -13.47 7.47
N ARG A 88 4.23 -12.88 8.10
CA ARG A 88 4.42 -12.85 9.56
C ARG A 88 4.24 -11.44 10.11
N PRO A 89 3.08 -11.13 10.68
CA PRO A 89 2.78 -9.77 11.17
C PRO A 89 3.77 -9.24 12.20
N ALA A 90 4.35 -10.10 13.04
CA ALA A 90 5.34 -9.67 14.03
C ALA A 90 6.65 -9.17 13.39
N GLU A 91 7.13 -9.86 12.36
CA GLU A 91 8.32 -9.46 11.59
C GLU A 91 8.06 -8.18 10.81
N PHE A 92 6.87 -8.07 10.23
CA PHE A 92 6.39 -6.86 9.56
C PHE A 92 6.36 -5.67 10.53
N MET A 93 5.75 -5.83 11.70
CA MET A 93 5.66 -4.75 12.68
C MET A 93 7.05 -4.36 13.21
N HIS A 94 7.95 -5.33 13.40
CA HIS A 94 9.34 -5.06 13.75
C HIS A 94 10.01 -4.19 12.67
N PHE A 95 9.93 -4.58 11.40
CA PHE A 95 10.45 -3.79 10.29
C PHE A 95 9.90 -2.36 10.31
N CYS A 96 8.58 -2.21 10.38
CA CYS A 96 7.93 -0.91 10.36
C CYS A 96 8.38 -0.02 11.52
N SER A 97 8.46 -0.56 12.75
CA SER A 97 8.91 0.19 13.91
C SER A 97 10.37 0.69 13.78
N GLN A 98 11.23 -0.09 13.13
CA GLN A 98 12.62 0.28 12.87
C GLN A 98 12.75 1.31 11.74
N MET A 99 11.88 1.24 10.73
CA MET A 99 11.97 2.08 9.55
C MET A 99 11.20 3.40 9.64
N LEU A 100 10.32 3.57 10.61
CA LEU A 100 9.76 4.89 10.91
C LEU A 100 10.84 5.82 11.49
N ARG A 101 10.84 7.09 11.07
CA ARG A 101 11.67 8.15 11.65
C ARG A 101 11.44 8.25 13.17
N PRO A 102 12.41 8.73 13.95
CA PRO A 102 12.14 9.16 15.32
C PRO A 102 11.07 10.26 15.36
N GLU A 103 10.33 10.33 16.44
CA GLU A 103 9.37 11.41 16.63
C GLU A 103 10.10 12.75 16.80
N PRO A 104 9.71 13.79 16.05
CA PRO A 104 10.28 15.12 16.20
C PRO A 104 9.83 15.77 17.52
N LYS A 105 10.53 16.81 17.97
CA LYS A 105 10.09 17.60 19.13
C LYS A 105 8.76 18.32 18.87
N GLU A 106 8.57 18.77 17.65
CA GLU A 106 7.38 19.51 17.22
C GLU A 106 6.15 18.59 17.14
N ALA A 107 5.04 19.04 17.70
CA ALA A 107 3.78 18.31 17.65
C ALA A 107 3.17 18.33 16.23
N GLY A 108 2.42 17.31 15.87
CA GLY A 108 1.75 17.22 14.58
C GLY A 108 2.69 17.02 13.38
N LYS A 109 3.91 16.53 13.62
CA LYS A 109 4.89 16.21 12.58
C LYS A 109 5.48 14.80 12.71
N ALA A 110 4.90 13.98 13.58
CA ALA A 110 5.39 12.62 13.78
C ALA A 110 5.18 11.74 12.53
N PRO A 111 6.04 10.75 12.33
CA PRO A 111 5.81 9.73 11.30
C PRO A 111 4.70 8.78 11.74
N CYS A 112 4.07 8.14 10.77
CA CYS A 112 3.08 7.08 11.01
C CYS A 112 3.17 5.97 9.97
N MET A 113 2.44 4.90 10.21
CA MET A 113 2.17 3.90 9.20
C MET A 113 0.68 3.78 8.93
N ILE A 114 0.32 3.52 7.68
CA ILE A 114 -1.03 3.22 7.23
C ILE A 114 -0.99 1.83 6.62
N VAL A 115 -1.79 0.94 7.19
CA VAL A 115 -1.84 -0.47 6.79
C VAL A 115 -3.25 -0.79 6.32
N PHE A 116 -3.41 -1.15 5.05
CA PHE A 116 -4.63 -1.78 4.59
C PHE A 116 -4.63 -3.23 5.04
N CYS A 117 -5.75 -3.67 5.59
CA CYS A 117 -5.90 -5.01 6.16
C CYS A 117 -7.37 -5.41 6.21
N GLU A 118 -7.65 -6.68 6.39
CA GLU A 118 -9.00 -7.16 6.66
C GLU A 118 -9.52 -6.70 8.04
N PHE A 119 -10.84 -6.67 8.18
CA PHE A 119 -11.49 -6.20 9.40
C PHE A 119 -11.00 -6.97 10.64
N GLU A 120 -10.93 -8.29 10.58
CA GLU A 120 -10.49 -9.12 11.70
C GLU A 120 -9.01 -8.94 12.02
N GLN A 121 -8.18 -8.68 11.02
CA GLN A 121 -6.74 -8.44 11.21
C GLN A 121 -6.47 -7.18 12.05
N GLN A 122 -7.36 -6.19 12.04
CA GLN A 122 -7.16 -4.93 12.77
C GLN A 122 -6.93 -5.17 14.26
N PHE A 123 -7.70 -6.06 14.88
CA PHE A 123 -7.59 -6.33 16.32
C PHE A 123 -6.21 -6.85 16.69
N TYR A 124 -5.72 -7.81 15.92
CA TYR A 124 -4.39 -8.37 16.14
C TYR A 124 -3.27 -7.35 15.84
N LEU A 125 -3.40 -6.60 14.76
CA LEU A 125 -2.41 -5.57 14.40
C LEU A 125 -2.32 -4.46 15.45
N ILE A 126 -3.43 -4.02 16.03
CA ILE A 126 -3.47 -3.02 17.11
C ILE A 126 -2.71 -3.53 18.34
N GLU A 127 -3.00 -4.75 18.79
CA GLU A 127 -2.31 -5.34 19.94
C GLU A 127 -0.82 -5.57 19.67
N LEU A 128 -0.48 -5.98 18.45
CA LEU A 128 0.90 -6.17 18.06
C LEU A 128 1.64 -4.85 17.97
N ALA A 129 1.03 -3.81 17.41
CA ALA A 129 1.62 -2.47 17.25
C ALA A 129 2.06 -1.89 18.60
N LYS A 130 1.24 -2.04 19.66
CA LYS A 130 1.59 -1.61 21.02
C LYS A 130 2.88 -2.25 21.52
N ARG A 131 3.11 -3.54 21.21
CA ARG A 131 4.36 -4.24 21.61
C ARG A 131 5.61 -3.65 20.94
N TYR A 132 5.44 -2.97 19.82
CA TYR A 132 6.50 -2.29 19.07
C TYR A 132 6.51 -0.77 19.27
N GLY A 133 5.79 -0.27 20.27
CA GLY A 133 5.76 1.14 20.64
C GLY A 133 4.90 2.03 19.75
N LEU A 134 3.99 1.46 18.98
CA LEU A 134 2.96 2.19 18.24
C LEU A 134 1.68 2.15 19.06
N ASN A 135 1.55 3.09 19.99
CA ASN A 135 0.57 3.03 21.10
C ASN A 135 -0.83 3.49 20.70
N HIS A 136 -0.94 4.20 19.58
CA HIS A 136 -2.18 4.84 19.14
C HIS A 136 -2.58 4.38 17.74
N TYR A 137 -3.88 4.39 17.50
CA TYR A 137 -4.43 4.05 16.19
C TYR A 137 -5.66 4.89 15.84
N ILE A 138 -5.91 5.01 14.52
CA ILE A 138 -7.16 5.52 13.94
C ILE A 138 -7.58 4.52 12.88
N ASN A 139 -8.82 4.03 12.93
CA ASN A 139 -9.33 3.18 11.88
C ASN A 139 -9.78 4.00 10.68
N LEU A 140 -9.50 3.47 9.49
CA LEU A 140 -9.93 4.01 8.21
C LEU A 140 -10.89 3.03 7.54
N VAL A 141 -11.89 3.56 6.86
CA VAL A 141 -12.83 2.82 6.04
C VAL A 141 -12.81 3.42 4.64
N PHE A 142 -12.64 2.60 3.63
CA PHE A 142 -12.63 3.02 2.24
C PHE A 142 -13.85 2.40 1.54
N ARG A 143 -14.84 3.23 1.26
CA ARG A 143 -16.08 2.81 0.63
C ARG A 143 -15.93 2.79 -0.88
N LYS A 144 -16.23 1.65 -1.49
CA LYS A 144 -16.29 1.48 -2.94
C LYS A 144 -17.72 1.63 -3.43
N ASN A 145 -17.90 2.04 -4.67
CA ASN A 145 -19.20 2.04 -5.35
C ASN A 145 -19.53 0.71 -6.03
N TYR A 146 -18.72 -0.32 -5.78
CA TYR A 146 -18.89 -1.69 -6.27
C TYR A 146 -18.52 -2.69 -5.18
N SER A 147 -18.96 -3.94 -5.32
CA SER A 147 -18.56 -5.03 -4.44
C SER A 147 -17.89 -6.14 -5.22
N ALA A 148 -16.80 -6.67 -4.65
CA ALA A 148 -16.11 -7.85 -5.15
C ALA A 148 -16.15 -9.02 -4.15
N GLN A 149 -16.69 -8.81 -2.95
CA GLN A 149 -16.64 -9.78 -1.86
C GLN A 149 -18.03 -10.08 -1.32
N VAL A 150 -18.37 -11.36 -1.25
CA VAL A 150 -19.58 -11.84 -0.57
C VAL A 150 -19.23 -12.18 0.86
N LEU A 151 -19.75 -11.42 1.83
CA LEU A 151 -19.50 -11.62 3.26
C LEU A 151 -20.35 -12.74 3.85
N LYS A 152 -21.61 -12.79 3.44
CA LYS A 152 -22.57 -13.83 3.88
C LYS A 152 -23.48 -14.20 2.72
N ALA A 153 -23.15 -15.27 2.04
CA ALA A 153 -23.85 -15.73 0.86
C ALA A 153 -25.36 -15.96 1.12
N ASN A 154 -25.74 -16.74 2.12
CA ASN A 154 -27.14 -17.06 2.41
C ASN A 154 -28.00 -15.86 2.83
N MET A 155 -27.37 -14.79 3.32
CA MET A 155 -28.03 -13.54 3.70
C MET A 155 -27.95 -12.47 2.62
N ARG A 156 -27.28 -12.74 1.51
CA ARG A 156 -27.00 -11.76 0.44
C ARG A 156 -26.29 -10.49 0.91
N VAL A 157 -25.37 -10.61 1.85
CA VAL A 157 -24.56 -9.51 2.32
C VAL A 157 -23.26 -9.48 1.54
N VAL A 158 -23.01 -8.36 0.88
CA VAL A 158 -21.79 -8.11 0.09
C VAL A 158 -20.98 -6.97 0.68
N GLY A 159 -19.65 -7.11 0.68
CA GLY A 159 -18.73 -6.11 1.20
C GLY A 159 -18.39 -5.07 0.14
N ASN A 160 -18.58 -3.79 0.46
CA ASN A 160 -18.15 -2.68 -0.37
C ASN A 160 -17.14 -1.77 0.35
N CYS A 161 -16.63 -2.22 1.48
CA CYS A 161 -15.64 -1.49 2.25
C CYS A 161 -14.30 -2.21 2.25
N GLU A 162 -13.23 -1.45 2.22
CA GLU A 162 -11.88 -1.86 2.62
C GLU A 162 -11.52 -1.14 3.91
N TYR A 163 -10.61 -1.74 4.68
CA TYR A 163 -10.24 -1.23 5.98
C TYR A 163 -8.76 -0.91 6.04
N GLY A 164 -8.41 -0.01 6.92
CA GLY A 164 -7.03 0.32 7.21
C GLY A 164 -6.86 0.89 8.60
N LEU A 165 -5.63 0.90 9.05
CA LEU A 165 -5.23 1.47 10.33
C LEU A 165 -4.14 2.51 10.11
N ILE A 166 -4.30 3.69 10.72
CA ILE A 166 -3.18 4.59 10.97
C ILE A 166 -2.61 4.18 12.32
N LEU A 167 -1.33 3.81 12.38
CA LEU A 167 -0.64 3.43 13.61
C LEU A 167 0.51 4.41 13.86
N TYR A 168 0.62 4.91 15.09
CA TYR A 168 1.65 5.87 15.46
C TYR A 168 2.05 5.75 16.94
N ARG A 169 3.18 6.36 17.29
CA ARG A 169 3.72 6.31 18.65
C ARG A 169 2.92 7.23 19.58
N ASP A 170 3.56 8.14 20.25
CA ASP A 170 2.93 9.00 21.26
C ASP A 170 2.50 10.35 20.71
N LYS A 171 3.21 10.86 19.69
CA LYS A 171 2.90 12.17 19.10
C LYS A 171 2.01 12.04 17.87
N LEU A 172 1.11 13.00 17.72
CA LEU A 172 0.21 13.07 16.57
C LEU A 172 1.00 13.10 15.26
N PRO A 173 0.61 12.29 14.28
CA PRO A 173 1.20 12.26 12.95
C PRO A 173 1.09 13.62 12.26
N LYS A 174 1.98 13.86 11.30
CA LYS A 174 1.81 14.92 10.32
C LYS A 174 0.45 14.74 9.62
N PHE A 175 -0.28 15.85 9.49
CA PHE A 175 -1.58 15.83 8.85
C PHE A 175 -1.86 17.14 8.10
N ASN A 176 -1.66 17.12 6.79
CA ASN A 176 -1.79 18.27 5.89
C ASN A 176 -3.25 18.42 5.42
N CYS A 177 -4.12 18.92 6.28
CA CYS A 177 -5.55 19.09 6.00
C CYS A 177 -5.97 20.55 5.81
N ASN A 178 -5.02 21.51 5.83
CA ASN A 178 -5.31 22.95 5.76
C ASN A 178 -6.37 23.41 6.78
N GLY A 179 -6.32 22.85 7.98
CA GLY A 179 -7.27 23.11 9.06
C GLY A 179 -8.68 22.51 8.86
N ARG A 180 -8.89 21.70 7.83
CA ARG A 180 -10.18 21.05 7.56
C ARG A 180 -10.24 19.68 8.21
N MET A 181 -11.43 19.30 8.69
CA MET A 181 -11.67 17.94 9.16
C MET A 181 -11.76 16.98 7.95
N VAL A 182 -11.22 15.78 8.12
CA VAL A 182 -11.30 14.70 7.13
C VAL A 182 -11.98 13.51 7.82
N PHE A 183 -13.02 12.99 7.20
CA PHE A 183 -13.69 11.80 7.70
C PHE A 183 -12.80 10.57 7.56
N ASN A 184 -12.87 9.67 8.53
CA ASN A 184 -12.17 8.38 8.47
C ASN A 184 -12.85 7.38 7.53
N CYS A 185 -14.04 7.67 7.02
CA CYS A 185 -14.69 6.94 5.93
C CYS A 185 -14.54 7.76 4.63
N MET A 186 -13.77 7.23 3.69
CA MET A 186 -13.47 7.88 2.42
C MET A 186 -14.08 7.11 1.27
N GLU A 187 -14.63 7.81 0.28
CA GLU A 187 -15.19 7.18 -0.93
C GLU A 187 -14.18 7.26 -2.08
N PHE A 188 -13.95 6.12 -2.70
CA PHE A 188 -13.14 6.03 -3.91
C PHE A 188 -13.86 5.18 -4.95
N PRO A 189 -14.40 5.82 -6.00
CA PRO A 189 -15.02 5.10 -7.11
C PRO A 189 -13.99 4.28 -7.88
N ARG A 190 -14.47 3.26 -8.55
CA ARG A 190 -13.65 2.47 -9.46
C ARG A 190 -13.13 3.37 -10.59
N GLU A 191 -11.83 3.36 -10.82
CA GLU A 191 -11.25 3.99 -11.99
C GLU A 191 -11.63 3.18 -13.25
N LEU A 192 -12.40 3.82 -14.13
CA LEU A 192 -12.73 3.26 -15.43
C LEU A 192 -11.62 3.65 -16.42
N GLY A 193 -11.07 2.68 -17.14
CA GLY A 193 -10.12 2.93 -18.23
C GLY A 193 -8.63 2.74 -17.91
N MET A 194 -8.23 2.52 -16.66
CA MET A 194 -6.87 2.07 -16.37
C MET A 194 -6.76 0.55 -16.47
N ALA A 195 -5.78 0.07 -17.22
CA ALA A 195 -5.41 -1.33 -17.21
C ALA A 195 -4.99 -1.72 -15.79
N LYS A 196 -5.72 -2.65 -15.18
CA LYS A 196 -5.31 -3.21 -13.89
C LYS A 196 -4.10 -4.11 -14.12
N ILE A 197 -2.97 -3.71 -13.58
CA ILE A 197 -1.76 -4.53 -13.58
C ILE A 197 -1.92 -5.66 -12.55
N HIS A 198 -2.75 -5.45 -11.55
CA HIS A 198 -2.99 -6.39 -10.46
C HIS A 198 -4.46 -6.36 -10.01
N SER A 199 -5.05 -7.53 -9.72
CA SER A 199 -6.47 -7.65 -9.31
C SER A 199 -6.80 -6.87 -8.03
N THR A 200 -5.83 -6.72 -7.13
CA THR A 200 -5.96 -6.06 -5.82
C THR A 200 -5.33 -4.67 -5.77
N GLN A 201 -4.93 -4.09 -6.91
CA GLN A 201 -4.31 -2.78 -6.95
C GLN A 201 -5.19 -1.70 -6.32
N LYS A 202 -4.65 -0.97 -5.35
CA LYS A 202 -5.34 0.19 -4.76
C LYS A 202 -5.41 1.34 -5.76
N PRO A 203 -6.52 2.11 -5.78
CA PRO A 203 -6.64 3.27 -6.67
C PRO A 203 -5.56 4.31 -6.40
N LEU A 204 -4.91 4.80 -7.46
CA LEU A 204 -3.87 5.83 -7.33
C LEU A 204 -4.38 7.13 -6.67
N PRO A 205 -5.60 7.63 -6.94
CA PRO A 205 -6.12 8.81 -6.25
C PRO A 205 -6.21 8.63 -4.74
N LEU A 206 -6.59 7.43 -4.26
CA LEU A 206 -6.61 7.12 -2.83
C LEU A 206 -5.19 7.20 -2.24
N LEU A 207 -4.23 6.51 -2.86
CA LEU A 207 -2.85 6.49 -2.39
C LEU A 207 -2.22 7.89 -2.41
N ARG A 208 -2.45 8.68 -3.48
CA ARG A 208 -2.03 10.08 -3.56
C ARG A 208 -2.62 10.91 -2.43
N ARG A 209 -3.92 10.75 -2.15
CA ARG A 209 -4.56 11.48 -1.05
C ARG A 209 -3.95 11.15 0.31
N LEU A 210 -3.65 9.88 0.59
CA LEU A 210 -2.99 9.48 1.83
C LEU A 210 -1.55 10.01 1.91
N VAL A 211 -0.80 9.92 0.82
CA VAL A 211 0.56 10.50 0.76
C VAL A 211 0.52 12.01 1.01
N GLU A 212 -0.38 12.75 0.37
CA GLU A 212 -0.55 14.19 0.56
C GLU A 212 -0.82 14.56 2.02
N LEU A 213 -1.75 13.85 2.66
CA LEU A 213 -2.16 14.12 4.03
C LEU A 213 -1.02 13.91 5.04
N PHE A 214 -0.19 12.89 4.86
CA PHE A 214 0.76 12.46 5.89
C PHE A 214 2.22 12.75 5.59
N THR A 215 2.53 13.38 4.46
CA THR A 215 3.91 13.69 4.04
C THR A 215 4.03 15.06 3.39
N ASP A 216 5.25 15.61 3.39
CA ASP A 216 5.65 16.76 2.56
C ASP A 216 6.49 16.30 1.35
N PRO A 217 6.71 17.16 0.34
CA PRO A 217 7.72 16.92 -0.69
C PRO A 217 9.07 16.53 -0.09
N ASP A 218 9.78 15.63 -0.77
CA ASP A 218 11.06 15.01 -0.35
C ASP A 218 11.01 14.12 0.91
N ASP A 219 9.86 13.97 1.56
CA ASP A 219 9.68 12.94 2.58
C ASP A 219 9.82 11.53 1.97
N VAL A 220 10.16 10.58 2.82
CA VAL A 220 10.32 9.17 2.45
C VAL A 220 9.04 8.40 2.75
N VAL A 221 8.55 7.69 1.74
CA VAL A 221 7.46 6.71 1.83
C VAL A 221 8.02 5.32 1.61
N ILE A 222 7.64 4.36 2.46
CA ILE A 222 8.06 2.96 2.30
C ILE A 222 6.83 2.05 2.20
N ASP A 223 6.89 1.11 1.25
CA ASP A 223 5.91 0.03 1.08
C ASP A 223 6.61 -1.34 1.19
N PRO A 224 6.51 -2.04 2.33
CA PRO A 224 7.12 -3.35 2.49
C PRO A 224 6.45 -4.49 1.71
N CYS A 225 5.26 -4.27 1.14
CA CYS A 225 4.52 -5.24 0.32
C CYS A 225 4.07 -4.57 -0.98
N ALA A 226 5.04 -4.14 -1.80
CA ALA A 226 4.82 -3.20 -2.89
C ALA A 226 3.89 -3.71 -4.01
N GLY A 227 3.77 -5.01 -4.22
CA GLY A 227 2.91 -5.63 -5.21
C GLY A 227 3.07 -4.97 -6.59
N SER A 228 2.04 -4.27 -7.06
CA SER A 228 2.05 -3.54 -8.34
C SER A 228 2.88 -2.26 -8.35
N GLY A 229 3.46 -1.84 -7.22
CA GLY A 229 4.21 -0.59 -7.10
C GLY A 229 3.36 0.68 -7.06
N SER A 230 2.05 0.58 -6.94
CA SER A 230 1.13 1.73 -6.98
C SER A 230 1.40 2.77 -5.88
N THR A 231 1.77 2.34 -4.67
CA THR A 231 2.20 3.23 -3.59
C THR A 231 3.43 4.05 -3.99
N LEU A 232 4.41 3.41 -4.65
CA LEU A 232 5.64 4.06 -5.08
C LEU A 232 5.37 5.08 -6.18
N ILE A 233 4.51 4.73 -7.15
CA ILE A 233 4.07 5.64 -8.22
C ILE A 233 3.35 6.85 -7.63
N ALA A 234 2.41 6.62 -6.71
CA ALA A 234 1.68 7.70 -6.06
C ALA A 234 2.60 8.65 -5.30
N ALA A 235 3.55 8.11 -4.53
CA ALA A 235 4.48 8.92 -3.74
C ALA A 235 5.46 9.71 -4.63
N ALA A 236 6.06 9.07 -5.63
CA ALA A 236 7.03 9.73 -6.52
C ALA A 236 6.38 10.81 -7.39
N GLY A 237 5.20 10.54 -7.95
CA GLY A 237 4.42 11.52 -8.73
C GLY A 237 4.02 12.76 -7.93
N MET A 238 4.13 12.71 -6.61
CA MET A 238 3.91 13.85 -5.71
C MET A 238 5.22 14.44 -5.16
N GLY A 239 6.37 14.06 -5.69
CA GLY A 239 7.67 14.57 -5.26
C GLY A 239 8.25 13.95 -3.99
N ARG A 240 7.73 12.79 -3.54
CA ARG A 240 8.27 12.04 -2.40
C ARG A 240 9.31 11.03 -2.88
N LYS A 241 10.20 10.59 -1.97
CA LYS A 241 11.10 9.46 -2.21
C LYS A 241 10.39 8.18 -1.78
N ALA A 242 10.34 7.18 -2.63
CA ALA A 242 9.58 5.96 -2.40
C ALA A 242 10.47 4.73 -2.45
N TYR A 243 10.31 3.83 -1.49
CA TYR A 243 11.06 2.56 -1.45
C TYR A 243 10.08 1.42 -1.21
N GLY A 244 10.26 0.31 -1.93
CA GLY A 244 9.36 -0.84 -1.83
C GLY A 244 10.07 -2.17 -1.91
N PHE A 245 9.42 -3.19 -1.36
CA PHE A 245 9.86 -4.58 -1.41
C PHE A 245 8.80 -5.46 -2.04
N GLU A 246 9.22 -6.34 -2.94
CA GLU A 246 8.35 -7.34 -3.56
C GLU A 246 9.12 -8.66 -3.71
N ILE A 247 8.57 -9.73 -3.13
CA ILE A 247 9.22 -11.04 -3.10
C ILE A 247 9.01 -11.83 -4.39
N LYS A 248 7.84 -11.69 -5.01
CA LYS A 248 7.51 -12.41 -6.24
C LYS A 248 8.13 -11.74 -7.45
N LYS A 249 8.99 -12.45 -8.18
CA LYS A 249 9.68 -11.95 -9.38
C LYS A 249 8.72 -11.44 -10.45
N GLY A 250 7.58 -12.11 -10.65
CA GLY A 250 6.55 -11.68 -11.61
C GLY A 250 6.01 -10.31 -11.25
N PHE A 251 5.49 -10.14 -10.03
CA PHE A 251 4.96 -8.86 -9.56
C PHE A 251 6.02 -7.76 -9.51
N TYR A 252 7.24 -8.10 -9.13
CA TYR A 252 8.36 -7.16 -9.21
C TYR A 252 8.62 -6.68 -10.65
N SER A 253 8.61 -7.59 -11.64
CA SER A 253 8.79 -7.23 -13.04
C SER A 253 7.66 -6.31 -13.54
N ASP A 254 6.42 -6.69 -13.26
CA ASP A 254 5.22 -5.93 -13.64
C ASP A 254 5.22 -4.53 -13.00
N ALA A 255 5.57 -4.46 -11.71
CA ALA A 255 5.72 -3.19 -11.00
C ALA A 255 6.82 -2.30 -11.62
N CYS A 256 7.95 -2.88 -12.02
CA CYS A 256 9.01 -2.14 -12.70
C CYS A 256 8.52 -1.53 -14.03
N GLU A 257 7.74 -2.27 -14.80
CA GLU A 257 7.17 -1.78 -16.07
C GLU A 257 6.13 -0.70 -15.83
N ALA A 258 5.26 -0.90 -14.84
CA ALA A 258 4.27 0.09 -14.44
C ALA A 258 4.89 1.42 -14.01
N ILE A 259 5.92 1.36 -13.19
CA ILE A 259 6.64 2.54 -12.72
C ILE A 259 7.29 3.27 -13.91
N LYS A 260 7.96 2.56 -14.83
CA LYS A 260 8.57 3.16 -16.01
C LYS A 260 7.54 3.87 -16.89
N SER A 261 6.39 3.21 -17.14
CA SER A 261 5.34 3.77 -17.99
C SER A 261 4.73 5.04 -17.40
N ASN A 262 4.51 5.07 -16.07
CA ASN A 262 4.00 6.26 -15.40
C ASN A 262 5.00 7.42 -15.39
N ILE A 263 6.30 7.15 -15.22
CA ILE A 263 7.34 8.19 -15.29
C ILE A 263 7.41 8.81 -16.68
N GLN A 264 7.29 8.01 -17.73
CA GLN A 264 7.30 8.54 -19.11
C GLN A 264 6.11 9.47 -19.35
N LEU A 265 4.93 9.12 -18.88
CA LEU A 265 3.74 9.97 -18.99
C LEU A 265 3.90 11.31 -18.26
N ASP A 266 4.48 11.31 -17.07
CA ASP A 266 4.72 12.54 -16.31
C ASP A 266 5.71 13.47 -17.05
N LEU A 267 6.79 12.93 -17.62
CA LEU A 267 7.75 13.70 -18.41
C LEU A 267 7.13 14.29 -19.69
N PHE A 268 6.22 13.58 -20.36
CA PHE A 268 5.51 14.11 -21.51
C PHE A 268 4.57 15.25 -21.11
N ASN A 269 3.81 15.10 -20.04
CA ASN A 269 2.89 16.13 -19.55
C ASN A 269 3.62 17.40 -19.10
N GLU A 270 4.77 17.28 -18.44
CA GLU A 270 5.60 18.44 -18.07
C GLU A 270 6.14 19.18 -19.32
N SER A 271 6.53 18.44 -20.37
CA SER A 271 7.04 19.03 -21.61
C SER A 271 5.97 19.75 -22.43
N GLU A 272 4.69 19.35 -22.32
CA GLU A 272 3.57 20.03 -22.96
C GLU A 272 3.11 21.29 -22.21
N GLN A 273 3.25 21.31 -20.90
CA GLN A 273 2.92 22.49 -20.08
C GLN A 273 3.98 23.61 -20.17
N MET A 274 5.17 23.31 -20.67
CA MET A 274 6.25 24.28 -20.88
C MET A 274 6.28 24.86 -22.30
N LYS A 275 5.36 24.50 -23.18
CA LYS A 275 5.16 25.08 -24.53
C LYS A 275 3.96 26.01 -24.54
#